data_b24d2af074827b4db0579eabebcddef0
#
_entry.id   b24d2af074827b4db0579eabebcddef0
#
_cell.length_a   1.000
_cell.length_b   1.000
_cell.length_c   1.000
_cell.angle_alpha   90.00
_cell.angle_beta   90.00
_cell.angle_gamma   90.00
#
_symmetry.space_group_name_H-M   'P 1'
#
loop_
_entity.id
_entity.type
_entity.pdbx_description
1 polymer ?
#
loop_
_entity_poly.entity_id
_entity_poly.type
_entity_poly.pdbx_seq_one_letter_code
_entity_poly.pdbx_strand_id
1 'polypeptide(L)'
;MNIPRSLIAIAIALPHPSSAQRLDSIQTLQDVAVVGVRPHYLTPSQTLKGSMLQNLSTTSVADALKYFSGVQIKDYGGLGGLKTINVRSLGSQHVGVYLDGIRITNAQNGQIDLGRYSLSNMESVSLYNANRNERLQSASEYASAATVYMQTKRPTETSYTIEYGNGSFGLNKIKGYFSLKDLLFVDAEYQHTKGNYSFRFQSEQEDTTGTRHNSDITFYRLEAAAFYKGLSTHIYYYNSERGLPGPVIRRLSDQWDSTDRQWDQNFFVQSSYRHSWQHFGIKANLKYAYDYLHYLQDPQTNASTMYCNNHYAQQDLYGSVAGAWNTRYLSLTASTDLRWTDLRADVYKF
;
A
#
# COMPACT_ATOMS: atom_id res chain seq x y z
N MET A 1 -13.67 -73.51 -13.59
CA MET A 1 -12.86 -72.33 -13.79
C MET A 1 -13.74 -71.14 -13.47
N ASN A 2 -13.43 -70.46 -12.34
CA ASN A 2 -14.37 -69.60 -11.63
C ASN A 2 -14.30 -68.16 -12.15
N ILE A 3 -15.47 -67.58 -12.42
CA ILE A 3 -15.67 -66.15 -12.70
C ILE A 3 -16.19 -65.47 -11.40
N PRO A 4 -15.60 -64.48 -10.84
CA PRO A 4 -16.16 -63.76 -9.70
C PRO A 4 -17.19 -62.73 -10.15
N ARG A 5 -18.34 -62.75 -9.51
CA ARG A 5 -19.48 -61.83 -9.65
C ARG A 5 -19.15 -60.51 -8.98
N SER A 6 -19.18 -59.42 -9.74
CA SER A 6 -19.12 -58.05 -9.21
C SER A 6 -20.51 -57.68 -8.65
N LEU A 7 -20.57 -57.38 -7.36
CA LEU A 7 -21.75 -56.84 -6.69
C LEU A 7 -21.82 -55.32 -6.94
N ILE A 8 -22.84 -54.91 -7.69
CA ILE A 8 -23.24 -53.51 -7.84
C ILE A 8 -24.12 -53.18 -6.63
N ALA A 9 -23.63 -52.35 -5.71
CA ALA A 9 -24.42 -51.79 -4.61
C ALA A 9 -25.18 -50.57 -5.12
N ILE A 10 -26.49 -50.67 -5.27
CA ILE A 10 -27.40 -49.55 -5.52
C ILE A 10 -27.66 -48.87 -4.18
N ALA A 11 -27.15 -47.68 -3.99
CA ALA A 11 -27.46 -46.81 -2.85
C ALA A 11 -28.86 -46.20 -3.08
N ILE A 12 -29.82 -46.62 -2.32
CA ILE A 12 -31.16 -46.02 -2.26
C ILE A 12 -31.07 -44.76 -1.42
N ALA A 13 -31.19 -43.62 -2.07
CA ALA A 13 -31.29 -42.30 -1.38
C ALA A 13 -32.70 -42.18 -0.79
N LEU A 14 -32.79 -42.27 0.52
CA LEU A 14 -33.99 -41.92 1.28
C LEU A 14 -34.14 -40.41 1.38
N PRO A 15 -35.28 -39.79 1.13
CA PRO A 15 -35.51 -38.38 1.30
C PRO A 15 -35.49 -38.03 2.80
N HIS A 16 -34.57 -37.18 3.20
CA HIS A 16 -34.57 -36.58 4.54
C HIS A 16 -35.64 -35.50 4.57
N PRO A 17 -36.51 -35.44 5.61
CA PRO A 17 -37.45 -34.36 5.77
C PRO A 17 -36.64 -33.10 6.08
N SER A 18 -36.61 -32.13 5.16
CA SER A 18 -36.10 -30.79 5.39
C SER A 18 -37.02 -30.10 6.38
N SER A 19 -36.53 -29.89 7.62
CA SER A 19 -37.19 -29.04 8.59
C SER A 19 -37.19 -27.62 8.03
N ALA A 20 -38.33 -27.11 7.59
CA ALA A 20 -38.53 -25.74 7.22
C ALA A 20 -38.16 -24.88 8.44
N GLN A 21 -37.11 -24.06 8.32
CA GLN A 21 -36.77 -23.07 9.32
C GLN A 21 -37.98 -22.14 9.48
N ARG A 22 -38.51 -22.05 10.71
CA ARG A 22 -39.52 -21.07 11.07
C ARG A 22 -38.89 -19.71 10.93
N LEU A 23 -39.38 -18.94 9.97
CA LEU A 23 -39.03 -17.53 9.72
C LEU A 23 -39.66 -16.55 10.75
N ASP A 24 -39.89 -17.00 11.99
CA ASP A 24 -40.57 -16.21 13.01
C ASP A 24 -39.75 -16.11 14.30
N SER A 25 -38.48 -15.72 14.16
CA SER A 25 -37.73 -15.15 15.25
C SER A 25 -37.51 -13.66 14.97
N ILE A 26 -38.44 -12.84 15.46
CA ILE A 26 -38.19 -11.41 15.64
C ILE A 26 -37.01 -11.31 16.62
N GLN A 27 -35.79 -11.15 16.08
CA GLN A 27 -34.68 -10.72 16.91
C GLN A 27 -34.91 -9.26 17.24
N THR A 28 -35.44 -9.00 18.44
CA THR A 28 -35.38 -7.67 19.02
C THR A 28 -33.93 -7.30 19.23
N LEU A 29 -33.40 -6.49 18.28
CA LEU A 29 -32.15 -5.80 18.49
C LEU A 29 -32.28 -4.97 19.77
N GLN A 30 -31.42 -5.23 20.76
CA GLN A 30 -31.32 -4.36 21.92
C GLN A 30 -31.04 -2.94 21.43
N ASP A 31 -31.91 -2.01 21.81
CA ASP A 31 -31.70 -0.59 21.59
C ASP A 31 -30.35 -0.20 22.22
N VAL A 32 -29.33 -0.03 21.39
CA VAL A 32 -28.08 0.57 21.81
C VAL A 32 -28.35 2.06 21.95
N ALA A 33 -28.76 2.50 23.12
CA ALA A 33 -28.80 3.91 23.46
C ALA A 33 -27.36 4.45 23.44
N VAL A 34 -26.94 4.99 22.29
CA VAL A 34 -25.68 5.74 22.18
C VAL A 34 -25.90 7.10 22.87
N VAL A 35 -25.78 7.12 24.17
CA VAL A 35 -25.68 8.37 24.95
C VAL A 35 -24.19 8.81 24.85
N GLY A 36 -23.82 9.44 23.78
CA GLY A 36 -22.53 10.05 23.60
C GLY A 36 -22.69 11.34 22.82
N VAL A 37 -22.20 12.44 23.37
CA VAL A 37 -21.87 13.63 22.55
C VAL A 37 -20.97 13.15 21.45
N ARG A 38 -21.45 13.03 20.22
CA ARG A 38 -20.65 12.66 19.05
C ARG A 38 -19.55 13.71 18.94
N PRO A 39 -18.28 13.36 19.18
CA PRO A 39 -17.23 14.27 18.79
C PRO A 39 -17.42 14.53 17.30
N HIS A 40 -17.32 15.77 16.89
CA HIS A 40 -17.41 16.19 15.49
C HIS A 40 -16.13 15.71 14.78
N TYR A 41 -15.99 14.38 14.61
CA TYR A 41 -14.95 13.83 13.74
C TYR A 41 -15.36 14.15 12.31
N LEU A 42 -14.46 14.76 11.55
CA LEU A 42 -14.64 14.83 10.13
C LEU A 42 -14.71 13.40 9.61
N THR A 43 -15.87 13.04 9.11
CA THR A 43 -16.05 11.74 8.46
C THR A 43 -15.12 11.71 7.25
N PRO A 44 -14.37 10.61 7.01
CA PRO A 44 -13.60 10.49 5.80
C PRO A 44 -14.52 10.70 4.59
N SER A 45 -14.06 11.41 3.61
CA SER A 45 -14.84 11.60 2.40
C SER A 45 -15.11 10.26 1.70
N GLN A 46 -14.18 9.33 1.80
CA GLN A 46 -14.29 7.97 1.28
C GLN A 46 -13.43 7.01 2.09
N THR A 47 -13.91 5.78 2.28
CA THR A 47 -13.18 4.71 3.00
C THR A 47 -13.44 3.36 2.36
N LEU A 48 -12.38 2.60 2.13
CA LEU A 48 -12.41 1.17 1.84
C LEU A 48 -11.92 0.42 3.09
N LYS A 49 -12.68 -0.55 3.58
CA LYS A 49 -12.33 -1.35 4.77
C LYS A 49 -12.96 -2.74 4.74
N GLY A 50 -12.36 -3.67 5.49
CA GLY A 50 -12.89 -5.02 5.69
C GLY A 50 -13.16 -5.75 4.38
N SER A 51 -14.38 -6.27 4.20
CA SER A 51 -14.77 -7.03 3.00
C SER A 51 -14.67 -6.23 1.71
N MET A 52 -14.82 -4.90 1.75
CA MET A 52 -14.63 -4.05 0.56
C MET A 52 -13.19 -4.15 0.03
N LEU A 53 -12.18 -4.10 0.92
CA LEU A 53 -10.78 -4.27 0.54
C LEU A 53 -10.49 -5.69 0.03
N GLN A 54 -11.04 -6.70 0.71
CA GLN A 54 -10.82 -8.12 0.37
C GLN A 54 -11.43 -8.50 -0.98
N ASN A 55 -12.55 -7.89 -1.36
CA ASN A 55 -13.24 -8.15 -2.62
C ASN A 55 -12.63 -7.40 -3.81
N LEU A 56 -11.68 -6.49 -3.58
CA LEU A 56 -10.95 -5.85 -4.66
C LEU A 56 -9.93 -6.83 -5.23
N SER A 57 -10.02 -7.09 -6.53
CA SER A 57 -9.03 -7.90 -7.27
C SER A 57 -7.72 -7.13 -7.49
N THR A 58 -7.29 -6.37 -6.48
CA THR A 58 -6.11 -5.50 -6.53
C THR A 58 -5.15 -5.85 -5.41
N THR A 59 -3.85 -5.64 -5.63
CA THR A 59 -2.80 -6.03 -4.68
C THR A 59 -2.14 -4.85 -4.00
N SER A 60 -2.25 -3.64 -4.56
CA SER A 60 -1.61 -2.44 -4.04
C SER A 60 -2.60 -1.38 -3.56
N VAL A 61 -2.17 -0.57 -2.61
CA VAL A 61 -2.93 0.60 -2.13
C VAL A 61 -3.23 1.57 -3.27
N ALA A 62 -2.30 1.77 -4.21
CA ALA A 62 -2.51 2.64 -5.37
C ALA A 62 -3.71 2.18 -6.21
N ASP A 63 -3.83 0.89 -6.43
CA ASP A 63 -4.93 0.34 -7.24
C ASP A 63 -6.27 0.43 -6.51
N ALA A 64 -6.29 0.27 -5.18
CA ALA A 64 -7.49 0.48 -4.38
C ALA A 64 -7.97 1.95 -4.42
N LEU A 65 -7.05 2.91 -4.42
CA LEU A 65 -7.38 4.33 -4.49
C LEU A 65 -7.98 4.76 -5.83
N LYS A 66 -7.85 3.97 -6.90
CA LYS A 66 -8.54 4.23 -8.19
C LYS A 66 -10.06 4.19 -8.07
N TYR A 67 -10.59 3.50 -7.05
CA TYR A 67 -12.04 3.44 -6.78
C TYR A 67 -12.55 4.66 -6.02
N PHE A 68 -11.68 5.59 -5.61
CA PHE A 68 -12.08 6.80 -4.91
C PHE A 68 -12.44 7.90 -5.90
N SER A 69 -13.58 8.53 -5.69
CA SER A 69 -14.05 9.66 -6.49
C SER A 69 -13.12 10.87 -6.30
N GLY A 70 -12.75 11.53 -7.39
CA GLY A 70 -11.86 12.69 -7.38
C GLY A 70 -10.38 12.35 -7.14
N VAL A 71 -10.03 11.07 -7.20
CA VAL A 71 -8.66 10.58 -7.13
C VAL A 71 -8.18 10.16 -8.51
N GLN A 72 -7.00 10.60 -8.87
CA GLN A 72 -6.27 10.16 -10.05
C GLN A 72 -4.96 9.50 -9.62
N ILE A 73 -4.75 8.26 -10.01
CA ILE A 73 -3.47 7.60 -9.87
C ILE A 73 -2.70 7.76 -11.19
N LYS A 74 -1.53 8.39 -11.09
CA LYS A 74 -0.57 8.42 -12.19
C LYS A 74 0.32 7.19 -12.08
N ASP A 75 0.29 6.36 -13.10
CA ASP A 75 1.05 5.13 -13.22
C ASP A 75 2.15 5.32 -14.27
N TYR A 76 3.39 5.21 -13.86
CA TYR A 76 4.57 5.47 -14.68
C TYR A 76 5.25 4.18 -15.16
N GLY A 77 4.51 3.09 -15.35
CA GLY A 77 5.10 1.91 -15.96
C GLY A 77 4.53 0.55 -15.54
N GLY A 78 3.25 0.45 -15.24
CA GLY A 78 2.59 -0.85 -14.99
C GLY A 78 3.06 -1.53 -13.70
N LEU A 79 3.41 -2.81 -13.78
CA LEU A 79 3.93 -3.56 -12.64
C LEU A 79 5.30 -2.99 -12.23
N GLY A 80 5.42 -2.55 -10.97
CA GLY A 80 6.65 -1.93 -10.44
C GLY A 80 6.88 -0.48 -10.86
N GLY A 81 6.04 0.10 -11.70
CA GLY A 81 6.08 1.53 -12.01
C GLY A 81 5.72 2.38 -10.79
N LEU A 82 6.31 3.58 -10.73
CA LEU A 82 5.94 4.57 -9.73
C LEU A 82 4.44 4.89 -9.84
N LYS A 83 3.68 4.75 -8.74
CA LYS A 83 2.25 5.08 -8.69
C LYS A 83 2.01 6.19 -7.68
N THR A 84 1.76 7.40 -8.19
CA THR A 84 1.51 8.58 -7.36
C THR A 84 0.04 8.96 -7.37
N ILE A 85 -0.40 9.56 -6.26
CA ILE A 85 -1.79 10.02 -6.11
C ILE A 85 -1.90 11.51 -6.39
N ASN A 86 -2.96 11.89 -7.09
CA ASN A 86 -3.40 13.27 -7.24
C ASN A 86 -4.87 13.37 -6.83
N VAL A 87 -5.18 14.25 -5.90
CA VAL A 87 -6.55 14.46 -5.41
C VAL A 87 -7.03 15.82 -5.90
N ARG A 88 -8.14 15.83 -6.66
CA ARG A 88 -8.77 17.08 -7.17
C ARG A 88 -7.78 18.01 -7.86
N SER A 89 -6.82 17.47 -8.59
CA SER A 89 -5.78 18.23 -9.33
C SER A 89 -4.85 19.08 -8.45
N LEU A 90 -4.79 18.84 -7.13
CA LEU A 90 -3.88 19.56 -6.21
C LEU A 90 -2.41 19.20 -6.39
N GLY A 91 -2.11 18.12 -7.11
CA GLY A 91 -0.75 17.57 -7.25
C GLY A 91 -0.38 16.61 -6.12
N SER A 92 0.51 15.65 -6.42
CA SER A 92 0.91 14.60 -5.48
C SER A 92 1.66 15.12 -4.24
N GLN A 93 2.33 16.25 -4.36
CA GLN A 93 3.13 16.86 -3.28
C GLN A 93 2.27 17.45 -2.16
N HIS A 94 1.01 17.78 -2.43
CA HIS A 94 0.08 18.38 -1.48
C HIS A 94 -0.83 17.36 -0.79
N VAL A 95 -0.69 16.08 -1.14
CA VAL A 95 -1.43 14.98 -0.53
C VAL A 95 -0.56 14.35 0.56
N GLY A 96 -1.03 14.42 1.81
CA GLY A 96 -0.40 13.72 2.92
C GLY A 96 -0.73 12.23 2.86
N VAL A 97 0.28 11.37 2.95
CA VAL A 97 0.11 9.92 3.04
C VAL A 97 0.57 9.47 4.42
N TYR A 98 -0.31 8.79 5.14
CA TYR A 98 -0.07 8.36 6.52
C TYR A 98 -0.29 6.86 6.64
N LEU A 99 0.63 6.19 7.33
CA LEU A 99 0.50 4.81 7.77
C LEU A 99 0.47 4.78 9.30
N ASP A 100 -0.64 4.30 9.87
CA ASP A 100 -0.91 4.27 11.32
C ASP A 100 -0.77 5.64 12.02
N GLY A 101 -1.02 6.73 11.25
CA GLY A 101 -0.92 8.11 11.74
C GLY A 101 0.49 8.70 11.67
N ILE A 102 1.45 8.01 11.08
CA ILE A 102 2.81 8.51 10.85
C ILE A 102 2.97 8.81 9.36
N ARG A 103 3.41 10.03 9.04
CA ARG A 103 3.58 10.47 7.66
C ARG A 103 4.69 9.71 6.95
N ILE A 104 4.38 9.25 5.73
CA ILE A 104 5.37 8.75 4.79
C ILE A 104 5.91 9.94 4.01
N THR A 105 7.21 10.03 3.87
CA THR A 105 7.90 11.15 3.21
C THR A 105 8.94 10.65 2.24
N ASN A 106 9.18 11.46 1.21
CA ASN A 106 10.29 11.32 0.29
C ASN A 106 10.89 12.72 0.09
N ALA A 107 12.13 12.93 0.56
CA ALA A 107 12.80 14.22 0.49
C ALA A 107 13.41 14.51 -0.89
N GLN A 108 13.61 13.48 -1.72
CA GLN A 108 14.19 13.64 -3.06
C GLN A 108 13.25 14.42 -3.98
N ASN A 109 11.97 14.01 -4.05
CA ASN A 109 11.02 14.59 -5.01
C ASN A 109 9.62 14.83 -4.44
N GLY A 110 9.39 14.53 -3.17
CA GLY A 110 8.10 14.69 -2.49
C GLY A 110 7.01 13.72 -2.95
N GLN A 111 7.32 12.75 -3.80
CA GLN A 111 6.35 11.80 -4.35
C GLN A 111 6.41 10.47 -3.61
N ILE A 112 5.27 9.95 -3.21
CA ILE A 112 5.15 8.67 -2.54
C ILE A 112 4.65 7.63 -3.53
N ASP A 113 5.39 6.54 -3.66
CA ASP A 113 4.99 5.38 -4.45
C ASP A 113 4.01 4.50 -3.66
N LEU A 114 2.73 4.62 -3.96
CA LEU A 114 1.67 3.84 -3.33
C LEU A 114 1.55 2.42 -3.90
N GLY A 115 2.23 2.12 -5.00
CA GLY A 115 2.31 0.78 -5.59
C GLY A 115 3.09 -0.22 -4.75
N ARG A 116 3.98 0.27 -3.86
CA ARG A 116 4.82 -0.56 -3.00
C ARG A 116 4.09 -1.14 -1.79
N TYR A 117 2.97 -0.51 -1.37
CA TYR A 117 2.24 -0.94 -0.17
C TYR A 117 1.19 -1.99 -0.52
N SER A 118 1.26 -3.13 0.19
CA SER A 118 0.31 -4.24 0.03
C SER A 118 -1.05 -3.88 0.59
N LEU A 119 -2.10 -4.19 -0.16
CA LEU A 119 -3.46 -4.00 0.32
C LEU A 119 -3.86 -5.06 1.35
N SER A 120 -3.29 -6.27 1.26
CA SER A 120 -3.65 -7.40 2.14
C SER A 120 -3.36 -7.18 3.62
N ASN A 121 -2.39 -6.29 3.93
CA ASN A 121 -2.00 -5.96 5.30
C ASN A 121 -2.73 -4.73 5.84
N MET A 122 -3.69 -4.17 5.07
CA MET A 122 -4.45 -2.99 5.45
C MET A 122 -5.82 -3.37 6.03
N GLU A 123 -6.17 -2.77 7.17
CA GLU A 123 -7.52 -2.78 7.74
C GLU A 123 -8.43 -1.81 7.00
N SER A 124 -7.89 -0.63 6.68
CA SER A 124 -8.60 0.40 5.96
C SER A 124 -7.68 1.33 5.18
N VAL A 125 -8.20 1.85 4.08
CA VAL A 125 -7.65 2.98 3.33
C VAL A 125 -8.71 4.06 3.27
N SER A 126 -8.41 5.26 3.77
CA SER A 126 -9.36 6.36 3.89
C SER A 126 -8.81 7.64 3.27
N LEU A 127 -9.67 8.40 2.60
CA LEU A 127 -9.36 9.72 2.06
C LEU A 127 -10.13 10.79 2.84
N TYR A 128 -9.41 11.81 3.28
CA TYR A 128 -9.96 13.02 3.89
C TYR A 128 -9.65 14.22 2.99
N ASN A 129 -10.59 15.14 2.85
CA ASN A 129 -10.41 16.37 2.07
C ASN A 129 -9.56 17.43 2.78
N ALA A 130 -9.23 17.18 4.04
CA ALA A 130 -8.35 17.96 4.90
C ALA A 130 -7.67 17.00 5.89
N ASN A 131 -7.45 17.41 7.12
CA ASN A 131 -7.00 16.53 8.18
C ASN A 131 -8.15 15.65 8.72
N ARG A 132 -7.81 14.63 9.49
CA ARG A 132 -8.77 13.69 10.08
C ARG A 132 -9.53 14.28 11.28
N ASN A 133 -9.05 15.39 11.83
CA ASN A 133 -9.57 16.05 13.04
C ASN A 133 -9.73 15.09 14.25
N GLU A 134 -8.78 14.19 14.42
CA GLU A 134 -8.72 13.33 15.59
C GLU A 134 -8.08 14.10 16.75
N ARG A 135 -8.50 13.86 17.99
CA ARG A 135 -7.99 14.57 19.17
C ARG A 135 -6.49 14.36 19.42
N LEU A 136 -5.99 13.17 19.11
CA LEU A 136 -4.58 12.80 19.28
C LEU A 136 -3.89 12.74 17.92
N GLN A 137 -3.92 13.85 17.18
CA GLN A 137 -3.22 14.01 15.92
C GLN A 137 -1.83 14.62 16.13
N SER A 138 -0.89 14.22 15.28
CA SER A 138 0.41 14.89 15.18
C SER A 138 0.27 16.28 14.52
N ALA A 139 1.19 17.17 14.78
CA ALA A 139 1.17 18.53 14.19
C ALA A 139 1.25 18.48 12.66
N SER A 140 2.01 17.53 12.09
CA SER A 140 2.16 17.35 10.64
C SER A 140 0.85 16.95 9.93
N GLU A 141 -0.10 16.33 10.64
CA GLU A 141 -1.38 15.94 10.06
C GLU A 141 -2.26 17.16 9.71
N TYR A 142 -2.07 18.28 10.39
CA TYR A 142 -2.82 19.53 10.10
C TYR A 142 -2.34 20.26 8.84
N ALA A 143 -1.18 19.93 8.31
CA ALA A 143 -0.53 20.67 7.22
C ALA A 143 -0.84 20.17 5.80
N SER A 144 -1.76 19.22 5.63
CA SER A 144 -2.06 18.60 4.33
C SER A 144 -3.39 19.09 3.75
N ALA A 145 -3.44 19.38 2.44
CA ALA A 145 -4.66 19.80 1.75
C ALA A 145 -5.64 18.63 1.53
N ALA A 146 -5.14 17.45 1.33
CA ALA A 146 -5.87 16.18 1.34
C ALA A 146 -4.99 15.11 2.00
N THR A 147 -5.62 14.12 2.65
CA THR A 147 -4.87 13.08 3.36
C THR A 147 -5.40 11.69 3.05
N VAL A 148 -4.46 10.80 2.74
CA VAL A 148 -4.69 9.36 2.63
C VAL A 148 -4.18 8.70 3.89
N TYR A 149 -5.06 7.99 4.59
CA TYR A 149 -4.74 7.19 5.76
C TYR A 149 -4.81 5.72 5.44
N MET A 150 -3.72 5.05 5.67
CA MET A 150 -3.59 3.61 5.64
C MET A 150 -3.50 3.12 7.08
N GLN A 151 -4.34 2.18 7.43
CA GLN A 151 -4.34 1.56 8.75
C GLN A 151 -3.95 0.09 8.63
N THR A 152 -2.94 -0.32 9.37
CA THR A 152 -2.46 -1.70 9.41
C THR A 152 -3.48 -2.61 10.07
N LYS A 153 -3.71 -3.78 9.49
CA LYS A 153 -4.63 -4.80 10.01
C LYS A 153 -4.04 -5.43 11.28
N ARG A 154 -4.85 -5.48 12.34
CA ARG A 154 -4.52 -6.28 13.52
C ARG A 154 -5.06 -7.70 13.33
N PRO A 155 -4.25 -8.76 13.50
CA PRO A 155 -4.72 -10.13 13.32
C PRO A 155 -5.80 -10.49 14.34
N THR A 156 -6.92 -11.03 13.88
CA THR A 156 -8.02 -11.51 14.73
C THR A 156 -7.93 -13.00 15.02
N GLU A 157 -7.05 -13.69 14.32
CA GLU A 157 -6.83 -15.14 14.42
C GLU A 157 -5.35 -15.50 14.21
N THR A 158 -4.97 -16.67 14.69
CA THR A 158 -3.69 -17.29 14.37
C THR A 158 -3.84 -18.05 13.08
N SER A 159 -3.06 -17.68 12.07
CA SER A 159 -3.16 -18.26 10.74
C SER A 159 -1.83 -18.23 9.99
N TYR A 160 -1.72 -19.08 8.99
CA TYR A 160 -0.63 -19.02 8.01
C TYR A 160 -1.21 -19.22 6.62
N THR A 161 -0.62 -18.56 5.65
CA THR A 161 -1.02 -18.67 4.24
C THR A 161 0.21 -18.64 3.37
N ILE A 162 0.24 -19.50 2.36
CA ILE A 162 1.24 -19.47 1.29
C ILE A 162 0.48 -19.33 -0.02
N GLU A 163 0.82 -18.31 -0.77
CA GLU A 163 0.22 -18.01 -2.08
C GLU A 163 1.29 -18.14 -3.16
N TYR A 164 0.97 -18.84 -4.24
CA TYR A 164 1.75 -18.87 -5.46
C TYR A 164 0.90 -18.34 -6.60
N GLY A 165 1.44 -17.41 -7.36
CA GLY A 165 0.77 -16.81 -8.51
C GLY A 165 1.66 -16.87 -9.75
N ASN A 166 1.05 -17.21 -10.87
CA ASN A 166 1.68 -17.18 -12.18
C ASN A 166 0.75 -16.44 -13.16
N GLY A 167 1.30 -15.67 -14.05
CA GLY A 167 0.49 -14.82 -14.93
C GLY A 167 1.17 -14.45 -16.24
N SER A 168 0.49 -13.61 -16.99
CA SER A 168 0.98 -13.07 -18.26
C SER A 168 2.30 -12.32 -18.09
N PHE A 169 3.05 -12.15 -19.18
CA PHE A 169 4.33 -11.46 -19.23
C PHE A 169 5.42 -12.05 -18.33
N GLY A 170 5.33 -13.35 -18.03
CA GLY A 170 6.27 -14.07 -17.17
C GLY A 170 6.18 -13.69 -15.70
N LEU A 171 5.01 -13.26 -15.24
CA LEU A 171 4.73 -12.99 -13.83
C LEU A 171 4.84 -14.28 -13.01
N ASN A 172 5.66 -14.24 -11.97
CA ASN A 172 5.77 -15.24 -10.93
C ASN A 172 5.76 -14.52 -9.58
N LYS A 173 4.92 -14.97 -8.68
CA LYS A 173 4.75 -14.41 -7.35
C LYS A 173 4.69 -15.53 -6.33
N ILE A 174 5.40 -15.36 -5.23
CA ILE A 174 5.24 -16.18 -4.03
C ILE A 174 5.07 -15.27 -2.82
N LYS A 175 4.13 -15.60 -1.98
CA LYS A 175 3.82 -14.83 -0.78
C LYS A 175 3.59 -15.77 0.39
N GLY A 176 4.18 -15.44 1.53
CA GLY A 176 3.96 -16.13 2.80
C GLY A 176 3.43 -15.15 3.84
N TYR A 177 2.37 -15.52 4.53
CA TYR A 177 1.78 -14.76 5.62
C TYR A 177 1.67 -15.64 6.85
N PHE A 178 2.04 -15.11 8.01
CA PHE A 178 1.89 -15.73 9.31
C PHE A 178 1.33 -14.72 10.32
N SER A 179 0.40 -15.14 11.14
CA SER A 179 -0.14 -14.30 12.21
C SER A 179 -0.36 -15.07 13.51
N LEU A 180 -0.17 -14.36 14.61
CA LEU A 180 -0.60 -14.74 15.95
C LEU A 180 -1.70 -13.77 16.40
N LYS A 181 -2.85 -14.32 16.78
CA LYS A 181 -4.03 -13.55 17.19
C LYS A 181 -3.65 -12.42 18.15
N ASP A 182 -4.13 -11.20 17.84
CA ASP A 182 -3.97 -9.98 18.61
C ASP A 182 -2.53 -9.52 18.89
N LEU A 183 -1.52 -10.29 18.45
CA LEU A 183 -0.13 -10.06 18.84
C LEU A 183 0.75 -9.57 17.69
N LEU A 184 0.82 -10.33 16.59
CA LEU A 184 1.72 -9.98 15.48
C LEU A 184 1.29 -10.63 14.16
N PHE A 185 1.76 -10.05 13.06
CA PHE A 185 1.87 -10.73 11.78
C PHE A 185 3.22 -10.51 11.12
N VAL A 186 3.57 -11.43 10.22
CA VAL A 186 4.71 -11.32 9.30
C VAL A 186 4.22 -11.70 7.91
N ASP A 187 4.53 -10.86 6.93
CA ASP A 187 4.19 -11.02 5.52
C ASP A 187 5.46 -10.88 4.68
N ALA A 188 5.76 -11.86 3.85
CA ALA A 188 6.90 -11.86 2.96
C ALA A 188 6.44 -12.16 1.54
N GLU A 189 6.87 -11.35 0.58
CA GLU A 189 6.51 -11.49 -0.83
C GLU A 189 7.74 -11.36 -1.73
N TYR A 190 7.84 -12.26 -2.68
CA TYR A 190 8.74 -12.18 -3.82
C TYR A 190 7.91 -12.13 -5.09
N GLN A 191 8.26 -11.23 -6.00
CA GLN A 191 7.65 -11.17 -7.31
C GLN A 191 8.71 -10.90 -8.38
N HIS A 192 8.57 -11.61 -9.49
CA HIS A 192 9.35 -11.40 -10.71
C HIS A 192 8.41 -11.37 -11.92
N THR A 193 8.68 -10.46 -12.85
CA THR A 193 8.06 -10.46 -14.17
C THR A 193 9.03 -9.97 -15.23
N LYS A 194 8.95 -10.53 -16.43
CA LYS A 194 9.68 -10.01 -17.59
C LYS A 194 9.06 -8.73 -18.14
N GLY A 195 7.75 -8.56 -17.94
CA GLY A 195 7.03 -7.35 -18.29
C GLY A 195 6.97 -7.00 -19.78
N ASN A 196 7.60 -7.79 -20.66
CA ASN A 196 7.63 -7.50 -22.09
C ASN A 196 6.26 -7.69 -22.72
N TYR A 197 5.82 -6.73 -23.53
CA TYR A 197 4.51 -6.79 -24.19
C TYR A 197 4.55 -6.22 -25.59
N SER A 198 3.70 -6.76 -26.47
CA SER A 198 3.51 -6.25 -27.82
C SER A 198 2.53 -5.09 -27.80
N PHE A 199 2.79 -4.06 -28.59
CA PHE A 199 1.92 -2.89 -28.76
C PHE A 199 1.86 -2.49 -30.22
N ARG A 200 0.74 -1.87 -30.62
CA ARG A 200 0.56 -1.28 -31.93
C ARG A 200 0.85 0.21 -31.84
N PHE A 201 1.76 0.66 -32.67
CA PHE A 201 2.03 2.08 -32.86
C PHE A 201 1.32 2.53 -34.15
N GLN A 202 0.45 3.50 -34.01
CA GLN A 202 -0.29 4.06 -35.11
C GLN A 202 -0.12 5.58 -35.15
N SER A 203 0.35 6.08 -36.27
CA SER A 203 0.44 7.51 -36.59
C SER A 203 -0.18 7.78 -37.96
N GLU A 204 -0.27 9.04 -38.38
CA GLU A 204 -0.76 9.41 -39.74
C GLU A 204 0.08 8.79 -40.89
N GLN A 205 1.31 8.43 -40.61
CA GLN A 205 2.27 7.99 -41.63
C GLN A 205 2.73 6.55 -41.44
N GLU A 206 2.44 5.91 -40.30
CA GLU A 206 2.97 4.59 -39.97
C GLU A 206 1.96 3.82 -39.08
N ASP A 207 1.78 2.56 -39.41
CA ASP A 207 1.03 1.59 -38.61
C ASP A 207 1.89 0.34 -38.47
N THR A 208 2.47 0.16 -37.29
CA THR A 208 3.41 -0.94 -37.04
C THR A 208 3.17 -1.57 -35.67
N THR A 209 3.65 -2.80 -35.49
CA THR A 209 3.60 -3.50 -34.20
C THR A 209 5.01 -3.69 -33.69
N GLY A 210 5.25 -3.23 -32.47
CA GLY A 210 6.53 -3.41 -31.77
C GLY A 210 6.35 -4.25 -30.50
N THR A 211 7.47 -4.69 -29.95
CA THR A 211 7.53 -5.30 -28.62
C THR A 211 8.26 -4.36 -27.68
N ARG A 212 7.67 -4.10 -26.53
CA ARG A 212 8.30 -3.33 -25.47
C ARG A 212 9.16 -4.25 -24.62
N HIS A 213 10.44 -3.95 -24.56
CA HIS A 213 11.42 -4.63 -23.71
C HIS A 213 11.81 -3.77 -22.52
N ASN A 214 12.68 -4.29 -21.66
CA ASN A 214 13.18 -3.60 -20.47
C ASN A 214 12.06 -3.09 -19.54
N SER A 215 10.99 -3.90 -19.38
CA SER A 215 9.85 -3.65 -18.52
C SER A 215 9.80 -4.64 -17.36
N ASP A 216 10.91 -5.35 -17.15
CA ASP A 216 11.05 -6.35 -16.10
C ASP A 216 11.12 -5.69 -14.72
N ILE A 217 10.65 -6.44 -13.73
CA ILE A 217 10.85 -6.12 -12.31
C ILE A 217 11.04 -7.38 -11.51
N THR A 218 11.96 -7.30 -10.55
CA THR A 218 12.08 -8.23 -9.44
C THR A 218 12.01 -7.45 -8.14
N PHE A 219 11.17 -7.88 -7.20
CA PHE A 219 11.16 -7.27 -5.88
C PHE A 219 10.98 -8.28 -4.76
N TYR A 220 11.44 -7.88 -3.59
CA TYR A 220 11.23 -8.52 -2.31
C TYR A 220 10.56 -7.52 -1.37
N ARG A 221 9.52 -7.95 -0.66
CA ARG A 221 8.85 -7.16 0.36
C ARG A 221 8.71 -7.98 1.63
N LEU A 222 9.06 -7.39 2.76
CA LEU A 222 8.85 -7.94 4.08
C LEU A 222 8.10 -6.89 4.91
N GLU A 223 6.99 -7.29 5.48
CA GLU A 223 6.22 -6.49 6.42
C GLU A 223 6.00 -7.29 7.70
N ALA A 224 6.15 -6.65 8.85
CA ALA A 224 5.80 -7.23 10.13
C ALA A 224 5.18 -6.16 11.03
N ALA A 225 4.14 -6.51 11.75
CA ALA A 225 3.61 -5.65 12.78
C ALA A 225 3.35 -6.42 14.07
N ALA A 226 3.61 -5.77 15.20
CA ALA A 226 3.37 -6.31 16.53
C ALA A 226 2.54 -5.34 17.36
N PHE A 227 1.65 -5.88 18.20
CA PHE A 227 0.67 -5.14 18.98
C PHE A 227 0.68 -5.58 20.42
N TYR A 228 0.90 -4.67 21.37
CA TYR A 228 0.89 -4.96 22.78
C TYR A 228 0.42 -3.77 23.62
N LYS A 229 -0.66 -3.91 24.37
CA LYS A 229 -1.15 -2.91 25.37
C LYS A 229 -1.09 -1.44 24.91
N GLY A 230 -1.61 -1.14 23.73
CA GLY A 230 -1.61 0.22 23.18
C GLY A 230 -0.34 0.60 22.41
N LEU A 231 0.70 -0.23 22.42
CA LEU A 231 1.86 -0.14 21.55
C LEU A 231 1.62 -0.93 20.27
N SER A 232 1.90 -0.32 19.14
CA SER A 232 1.99 -0.98 17.84
C SER A 232 3.33 -0.65 17.21
N THR A 233 4.02 -1.65 16.70
CA THR A 233 5.29 -1.48 15.99
C THR A 233 5.14 -2.12 14.63
N HIS A 234 5.54 -1.39 13.58
CA HIS A 234 5.50 -1.84 12.20
C HIS A 234 6.90 -1.76 11.59
N ILE A 235 7.34 -2.84 10.96
CA ILE A 235 8.60 -2.97 10.24
C ILE A 235 8.27 -3.23 8.78
N TYR A 236 8.94 -2.52 7.91
CA TYR A 236 8.78 -2.62 6.46
C TYR A 236 10.14 -2.66 5.79
N TYR A 237 10.30 -3.57 4.85
CA TYR A 237 11.44 -3.66 3.97
C TYR A 237 10.96 -3.93 2.55
N TYR A 238 11.48 -3.17 1.60
CA TYR A 238 11.24 -3.35 0.18
C TYR A 238 12.56 -3.19 -0.57
N ASN A 239 12.82 -4.10 -1.48
CA ASN A 239 13.97 -4.02 -2.39
C ASN A 239 13.52 -4.40 -3.77
N SER A 240 13.86 -3.61 -4.79
CA SER A 240 13.51 -3.91 -6.17
C SER A 240 14.60 -3.51 -7.15
N GLU A 241 14.64 -4.25 -8.22
CA GLU A 241 15.37 -3.94 -9.45
C GLU A 241 14.38 -3.96 -10.61
N ARG A 242 14.39 -2.94 -11.45
CA ARG A 242 13.51 -2.86 -12.62
C ARG A 242 14.18 -2.24 -13.83
N GLY A 243 13.74 -2.69 -15.00
CA GLY A 243 13.98 -2.02 -16.26
C GLY A 243 13.05 -0.80 -16.42
N LEU A 244 13.53 0.21 -17.13
CA LEU A 244 12.77 1.39 -17.51
C LEU A 244 12.70 1.45 -19.03
N PRO A 245 11.55 1.12 -19.62
CA PRO A 245 11.45 0.98 -21.07
C PRO A 245 11.57 2.32 -21.83
N GLY A 246 11.62 3.45 -21.13
CA GLY A 246 11.76 4.77 -21.74
C GLY A 246 10.52 5.22 -22.56
N PRO A 247 10.57 6.33 -23.28
CA PRO A 247 9.50 6.79 -24.14
C PRO A 247 9.45 6.03 -25.47
N VAL A 248 8.28 5.95 -26.07
CA VAL A 248 8.12 5.53 -27.47
C VAL A 248 8.40 6.72 -28.36
N ILE A 249 9.57 6.75 -29.03
CA ILE A 249 9.97 7.84 -29.90
C ILE A 249 9.95 7.36 -31.35
N ARG A 250 9.21 8.05 -32.20
CA ARG A 250 8.95 7.71 -33.60
C ARG A 250 10.17 7.69 -34.52
N ARG A 251 11.22 8.45 -34.22
CA ARG A 251 12.32 8.71 -35.16
C ARG A 251 13.46 7.70 -35.12
N LEU A 252 13.42 6.78 -34.19
CA LEU A 252 14.45 5.77 -34.05
C LEU A 252 13.78 4.43 -34.38
N SER A 253 13.60 4.19 -35.66
CA SER A 253 12.85 3.08 -36.24
C SER A 253 13.23 1.69 -35.71
N ASP A 254 14.33 1.57 -34.99
CA ASP A 254 14.90 0.30 -34.55
C ASP A 254 15.15 0.23 -33.04
N GLN A 255 14.79 1.26 -32.26
CA GLN A 255 15.09 1.33 -30.83
C GLN A 255 13.85 1.63 -29.98
N TRP A 256 12.98 0.63 -29.86
CA TRP A 256 11.92 0.59 -28.86
C TRP A 256 12.45 0.23 -27.45
N ASP A 257 13.74 -0.04 -27.34
CA ASP A 257 14.36 -0.59 -26.17
C ASP A 257 15.27 0.43 -25.51
N SER A 258 15.03 0.68 -24.24
CA SER A 258 15.94 1.37 -23.34
C SER A 258 16.68 0.32 -22.51
N THR A 259 17.91 0.60 -22.10
CA THR A 259 18.68 -0.20 -21.14
C THR A 259 18.68 0.44 -19.75
N ASP A 260 17.91 1.49 -19.56
CA ASP A 260 17.81 2.20 -18.29
C ASP A 260 17.33 1.28 -17.17
N ARG A 261 17.99 1.38 -16.03
CA ARG A 261 17.69 0.53 -14.85
C ARG A 261 17.47 1.38 -13.61
N GLN A 262 16.65 0.87 -12.72
CA GLN A 262 16.43 1.47 -11.40
C GLN A 262 16.41 0.41 -10.31
N TRP A 263 17.11 0.71 -9.23
CA TRP A 263 17.12 -0.06 -8.00
C TRP A 263 16.53 0.80 -6.88
N ASP A 264 15.61 0.24 -6.13
CA ASP A 264 14.98 0.89 -4.98
C ASP A 264 15.15 0.02 -3.75
N GLN A 265 15.54 0.63 -2.65
CA GLN A 265 15.53 0.01 -1.34
C GLN A 265 14.85 0.93 -0.34
N ASN A 266 13.85 0.41 0.37
CA ASN A 266 13.15 1.14 1.40
C ASN A 266 13.09 0.29 2.67
N PHE A 267 13.44 0.88 3.78
CA PHE A 267 13.34 0.29 5.09
C PHE A 267 12.74 1.30 6.05
N PHE A 268 11.78 0.89 6.86
CA PHE A 268 11.43 1.66 8.03
C PHE A 268 11.02 0.78 9.20
N VAL A 269 11.22 1.29 10.38
CA VAL A 269 10.60 0.84 11.62
C VAL A 269 9.87 2.02 12.25
N GLN A 270 8.61 1.79 12.59
CA GLN A 270 7.80 2.79 13.27
C GLN A 270 7.05 2.18 14.44
N SER A 271 6.91 2.96 15.51
CA SER A 271 6.17 2.57 16.69
C SER A 271 5.19 3.66 17.08
N SER A 272 3.99 3.29 17.45
CA SER A 272 2.96 4.18 17.96
C SER A 272 2.47 3.64 19.30
N TYR A 273 2.53 4.46 20.31
CA TYR A 273 1.95 4.16 21.61
C TYR A 273 0.76 5.08 21.86
N ARG A 274 -0.38 4.49 22.25
CA ARG A 274 -1.61 5.22 22.61
C ARG A 274 -2.13 4.72 23.94
N HIS A 275 -2.40 5.66 24.83
CA HIS A 275 -3.07 5.37 26.08
C HIS A 275 -4.09 6.46 26.40
N SER A 276 -5.20 6.07 27.02
CA SER A 276 -6.27 7.00 27.42
C SER A 276 -6.73 6.69 28.84
N TRP A 277 -6.73 7.71 29.66
CA TRP A 277 -7.34 7.73 30.98
C TRP A 277 -8.71 8.43 30.91
N GLN A 278 -9.39 8.56 32.01
CA GLN A 278 -10.74 9.13 32.05
C GLN A 278 -10.81 10.55 31.45
N HIS A 279 -9.84 11.39 31.74
CA HIS A 279 -9.81 12.79 31.30
C HIS A 279 -8.60 13.14 30.41
N PHE A 280 -7.63 12.28 30.32
CA PHE A 280 -6.39 12.52 29.60
C PHE A 280 -6.09 11.41 28.62
N GLY A 281 -5.61 11.77 27.44
CA GLY A 281 -5.12 10.83 26.43
C GLY A 281 -3.75 11.27 25.93
N ILE A 282 -2.91 10.30 25.61
CA ILE A 282 -1.59 10.51 24.98
C ILE A 282 -1.43 9.61 23.79
N LYS A 283 -0.76 10.11 22.77
CA LYS A 283 -0.23 9.35 21.65
C LYS A 283 1.21 9.80 21.40
N ALA A 284 2.11 8.84 21.33
CA ALA A 284 3.50 9.07 20.97
C ALA A 284 3.87 8.21 19.77
N ASN A 285 4.59 8.78 18.81
CA ASN A 285 5.05 8.08 17.62
C ASN A 285 6.57 8.26 17.48
N LEU A 286 7.21 7.21 17.00
CA LEU A 286 8.63 7.19 16.65
C LEU A 286 8.79 6.44 15.33
N LYS A 287 9.62 6.98 14.41
CA LYS A 287 9.94 6.32 13.15
C LYS A 287 11.39 6.58 12.78
N TYR A 288 12.04 5.54 12.32
CA TYR A 288 13.27 5.61 11.56
C TYR A 288 13.03 5.04 10.18
N ALA A 289 13.50 5.73 9.13
CA ALA A 289 13.42 5.24 7.76
C ALA A 289 14.76 5.43 7.04
N TYR A 290 15.04 4.51 6.14
CA TYR A 290 16.14 4.56 5.19
C TYR A 290 15.61 4.24 3.79
N ASP A 291 15.86 5.14 2.85
CA ASP A 291 15.47 5.00 1.46
C ASP A 291 16.70 5.17 0.57
N TYR A 292 16.87 4.25 -0.35
CA TYR A 292 17.93 4.32 -1.35
C TYR A 292 17.33 4.15 -2.74
N LEU A 293 17.79 4.98 -3.67
CA LEU A 293 17.45 4.91 -5.08
C LEU A 293 18.72 5.04 -5.90
N HIS A 294 18.91 4.09 -6.82
CA HIS A 294 19.93 4.15 -7.84
C HIS A 294 19.26 4.15 -9.21
N TYR A 295 19.54 5.15 -10.03
CA TYR A 295 19.07 5.27 -11.39
C TYR A 295 20.25 5.29 -12.34
N LEU A 296 20.24 4.38 -13.28
CA LEU A 296 21.25 4.27 -14.34
C LEU A 296 20.61 4.42 -15.70
N GLN A 297 21.05 5.41 -16.46
CA GLN A 297 20.78 5.55 -17.87
C GLN A 297 22.02 5.19 -18.65
N ASP A 298 21.97 4.08 -19.42
CA ASP A 298 23.10 3.57 -20.15
C ASP A 298 23.20 4.23 -21.54
N PRO A 299 24.33 4.87 -21.87
CA PRO A 299 24.54 5.53 -23.16
C PRO A 299 24.72 4.56 -24.35
N GLN A 300 24.86 3.25 -24.10
CA GLN A 300 25.12 2.30 -25.19
C GLN A 300 23.99 2.22 -26.21
N THR A 301 22.77 2.58 -25.83
CA THR A 301 21.62 2.59 -26.71
C THR A 301 21.46 3.87 -27.52
N ASN A 302 22.14 4.96 -27.15
CA ASN A 302 22.02 6.22 -27.88
C ASN A 302 23.25 7.12 -27.65
N ALA A 303 24.15 7.16 -28.63
CA ALA A 303 25.38 7.96 -28.56
C ALA A 303 25.17 9.48 -28.36
N SER A 304 23.95 9.97 -28.51
CA SER A 304 23.58 11.37 -28.27
C SER A 304 22.91 11.63 -26.93
N THR A 305 22.67 10.59 -26.11
CA THR A 305 22.03 10.73 -24.78
C THR A 305 23.09 10.81 -23.69
N MET A 306 22.83 11.69 -22.73
CA MET A 306 23.68 11.83 -21.55
C MET A 306 23.66 10.57 -20.69
N TYR A 307 24.84 10.08 -20.34
CA TYR A 307 25.00 9.07 -19.30
C TYR A 307 24.56 9.66 -17.96
N CYS A 308 23.69 8.95 -17.27
CA CYS A 308 23.19 9.34 -15.96
C CYS A 308 23.35 8.18 -14.99
N ASN A 309 24.09 8.39 -13.93
CA ASN A 309 24.31 7.40 -12.87
C ASN A 309 24.10 8.10 -11.52
N ASN A 310 22.88 8.05 -11.02
CA ASN A 310 22.46 8.83 -9.87
C ASN A 310 22.14 7.92 -8.69
N HIS A 311 22.75 8.23 -7.56
CA HIS A 311 22.50 7.56 -6.30
C HIS A 311 21.92 8.54 -5.29
N TYR A 312 20.85 8.16 -4.63
CA TYR A 312 20.20 8.92 -3.58
C TYR A 312 20.06 8.05 -2.35
N ALA A 313 20.54 8.52 -1.21
CA ALA A 313 20.37 7.87 0.07
C ALA A 313 19.74 8.85 1.06
N GLN A 314 18.60 8.50 1.60
CA GLN A 314 17.85 9.31 2.57
C GLN A 314 17.76 8.56 3.89
N GLN A 315 18.01 9.28 4.98
CA GLN A 315 17.68 8.85 6.34
C GLN A 315 16.66 9.81 6.94
N ASP A 316 15.67 9.28 7.63
CA ASP A 316 14.61 10.08 8.24
C ASP A 316 14.34 9.57 9.66
N LEU A 317 14.46 10.45 10.64
CA LEU A 317 14.10 10.21 12.02
C LEU A 317 12.95 11.14 12.40
N TYR A 318 11.84 10.55 12.84
CA TYR A 318 10.64 11.28 13.20
C TYR A 318 10.16 10.88 14.58
N GLY A 319 9.79 11.86 15.38
CA GLY A 319 9.15 11.68 16.67
C GLY A 319 8.00 12.66 16.83
N SER A 320 6.90 12.22 17.42
CA SER A 320 5.78 13.10 17.76
C SER A 320 5.13 12.70 19.08
N VAL A 321 4.59 13.69 19.79
CA VAL A 321 3.78 13.50 20.98
C VAL A 321 2.55 14.38 20.86
N ALA A 322 1.36 13.78 21.08
CA ALA A 322 0.09 14.46 21.13
C ALA A 322 -0.60 14.15 22.48
N GLY A 323 -1.09 15.16 23.16
CA GLY A 323 -1.85 15.06 24.39
C GLY A 323 -3.23 15.67 24.23
N ALA A 324 -4.23 15.06 24.83
CA ALA A 324 -5.61 15.58 24.89
C ALA A 324 -6.12 15.52 26.32
N TRP A 325 -6.61 16.67 26.81
CA TRP A 325 -7.26 16.76 28.10
C TRP A 325 -8.71 17.18 27.92
N ASN A 326 -9.64 16.37 28.48
CA ASN A 326 -11.07 16.55 28.30
C ASN A 326 -11.76 16.67 29.64
N THR A 327 -12.50 17.72 29.79
CA THR A 327 -13.44 17.92 30.90
C THR A 327 -14.87 18.06 30.36
N ARG A 328 -15.83 18.22 31.25
CA ARG A 328 -17.22 18.45 30.84
C ARG A 328 -17.38 19.73 29.99
N TYR A 329 -16.55 20.74 30.22
CA TYR A 329 -16.71 22.09 29.63
C TYR A 329 -15.58 22.46 28.66
N LEU A 330 -14.47 21.76 28.70
CA LEU A 330 -13.27 22.15 27.97
C LEU A 330 -12.56 20.90 27.41
N SER A 331 -12.17 20.98 26.13
CA SER A 331 -11.28 20.01 25.48
C SER A 331 -10.06 20.74 24.97
N LEU A 332 -8.88 20.40 25.51
CA LEU A 332 -7.59 20.92 25.08
C LEU A 332 -6.79 19.83 24.44
N THR A 333 -6.15 20.16 23.32
CA THR A 333 -5.22 19.27 22.63
C THR A 333 -3.94 20.03 22.34
N ALA A 334 -2.81 19.36 22.51
CA ALA A 334 -1.51 19.86 22.14
C ALA A 334 -0.71 18.75 21.47
N SER A 335 0.05 19.11 20.44
CA SER A 335 0.93 18.17 19.76
C SER A 335 2.22 18.86 19.33
N THR A 336 3.30 18.09 19.30
CA THR A 336 4.59 18.51 18.79
C THR A 336 5.22 17.40 17.96
N ASP A 337 5.88 17.77 16.88
CA ASP A 337 6.57 16.88 15.98
C ASP A 337 8.01 17.35 15.81
N LEU A 338 8.92 16.40 15.81
CA LEU A 338 10.33 16.60 15.46
C LEU A 338 10.67 15.68 14.30
N ARG A 339 11.35 16.23 13.30
CA ARG A 339 11.87 15.48 12.17
C ARG A 339 13.28 15.91 11.85
N TRP A 340 14.13 14.92 11.66
CA TRP A 340 15.45 15.09 11.09
C TRP A 340 15.54 14.26 9.82
N THR A 341 16.00 14.86 8.72
CA THR A 341 16.16 14.20 7.44
C THR A 341 17.53 14.53 6.88
N ASP A 342 18.29 13.52 6.50
CA ASP A 342 19.55 13.62 5.77
C ASP A 342 19.36 12.99 4.38
N LEU A 343 19.57 13.79 3.33
CA LEU A 343 19.52 13.34 1.94
C LEU A 343 20.89 13.53 1.30
N ARG A 344 21.50 12.46 0.90
CA ARG A 344 22.75 12.44 0.14
C ARG A 344 22.47 12.08 -1.28
N ALA A 345 22.97 12.89 -2.19
CA ALA A 345 22.81 12.66 -3.62
C ALA A 345 24.22 12.65 -4.27
N ASP A 346 24.53 11.57 -4.94
CA ASP A 346 25.67 11.46 -5.83
C ASP A 346 25.11 11.39 -7.26
N VAL A 347 25.25 12.48 -7.97
CA VAL A 347 24.64 12.69 -9.29
C VAL A 347 25.74 12.83 -10.32
N TYR A 348 25.84 11.84 -11.18
CA TYR A 348 26.82 11.80 -12.25
C TYR A 348 26.10 11.95 -13.59
N LYS A 349 26.52 12.96 -14.35
CA LYS A 349 25.94 13.33 -15.64
C LYS A 349 27.07 13.73 -16.59
N PHE A 350 27.18 13.05 -17.72
CA PHE A 350 28.02 13.41 -18.85
C PHE A 350 27.22 13.87 -20.04
#